data_1306d904763b3e5baca291e8f4f7a198
#
_entry.id   1306d904763b3e5baca291e8f4f7a198
#
_cell.length_a   1.000
_cell.length_b   1.000
_cell.length_c   1.000
_cell.angle_alpha   90.00
_cell.angle_beta   90.00
_cell.angle_gamma   90.00
#
_symmetry.space_group_name_H-M   'P 1'
#
loop_
_entity.id
_entity.type
_entity.pdbx_description
1 polymer ?
#
loop_
_entity_poly.entity_id
_entity_poly.type
_entity_poly.pdbx_seq_one_letter_code
_entity_poly.pdbx_strand_id
1 'polypeptide(L)'
;MSASLGLGGSHAADKASAAVNTSTEQPSNAALAQMLNEHALAPASISALEVHGATNTRKSLLDHVFQPVIEDTAPPGTTMGQVLDRITAATKKLSRFDIFKEEGFGVFLSEAPRPESAPPSDRTELDVSIRVKEKSRLVFSAGTDFGNAEGSAYTNAVARNIFGGAETLSVNASAGTRTRSAYNATLSAPVNGNPDLRLSVEALRSMTQKPWASHEEQLTGGNIRLAWLSENNDTHALAYSAAWRQLTGLAATASPTVRADAGDTLKSSLTHTFTRDRRDNPMLPQNGYLLRSISELAGWGPLNGDVSFAKTEVEASGALPLTIPGRQGKSGVSIGGGLRLGLLYPLPLAYSLTGATQPSRINDRFQLGGPTDVRGFKVGGIGPHDGADAVGGDVFAAGSVNALFPLPRTGPDSPLRLQLFANAGRLVALNTKGTEKKGREGLAMDSATVFRGVRSAVGELTNGLPSLAAGVGLVYAHPVARFELNFSLPLVLRRGEEGRKGLQVGVGINFL
;
A
#
# COMPACT_ATOMS: atom_id res chain seq x y z
N MET A 1 -27.70 43.61 31.63
CA MET A 1 -27.26 44.41 32.76
C MET A 1 -25.76 44.49 32.65
N SER A 2 -25.28 45.54 32.03
CA SER A 2 -24.84 46.83 32.57
C SER A 2 -23.51 46.63 33.31
N ALA A 3 -22.53 47.15 32.70
CA ALA A 3 -21.83 48.42 32.75
C ALA A 3 -20.61 48.29 33.65
N SER A 4 -19.46 48.78 33.45
CA SER A 4 -18.79 49.85 32.73
C SER A 4 -17.67 50.41 33.61
N LEU A 5 -16.56 50.79 32.95
CA LEU A 5 -15.77 52.00 33.26
C LEU A 5 -14.75 51.99 34.42
N GLY A 6 -13.55 52.45 34.02
CA GLY A 6 -12.77 53.42 34.75
C GLY A 6 -11.25 53.31 34.52
N LEU A 7 -10.68 53.93 33.56
CA LEU A 7 -9.94 55.19 33.44
C LEU A 7 -8.83 55.47 34.49
N GLY A 8 -7.67 55.78 33.96
CA GLY A 8 -6.66 56.69 34.52
C GLY A 8 -5.35 56.02 34.91
N GLY A 9 -4.19 56.37 34.46
CA GLY A 9 -3.65 57.59 33.88
C GLY A 9 -2.17 57.60 34.19
N SER A 10 -1.38 57.86 33.17
CA SER A 10 -0.12 58.60 33.07
C SER A 10 0.95 58.48 34.15
N HIS A 11 2.17 58.17 33.82
CA HIS A 11 3.23 59.15 33.57
C HIS A 11 4.55 58.49 33.20
N ALA A 12 5.20 59.12 32.30
CA ALA A 12 6.49 58.91 31.70
C ALA A 12 7.64 58.78 32.66
N ALA A 13 8.64 57.99 32.28
CA ALA A 13 10.05 58.31 32.48
C ALA A 13 10.88 57.56 31.43
N ASP A 14 11.45 58.34 30.55
CA ASP A 14 12.58 58.07 29.69
C ASP A 14 13.69 57.32 30.39
N LYS A 15 14.21 56.26 29.78
CA LYS A 15 15.64 55.97 29.74
C LYS A 15 15.93 55.21 28.47
N ALA A 16 16.53 55.90 27.52
CA ALA A 16 17.25 55.34 26.41
C ALA A 16 18.25 54.26 26.86
N SER A 17 17.98 53.02 26.45
CA SER A 17 19.01 51.97 26.37
C SER A 17 19.14 51.59 24.90
N ALA A 18 20.24 52.01 24.30
CA ALA A 18 20.63 51.64 22.95
C ALA A 18 20.72 50.10 22.86
N ALA A 19 19.66 49.46 22.42
CA ALA A 19 19.69 48.10 21.93
C ALA A 19 20.39 48.13 20.57
N VAL A 20 21.62 47.63 20.54
CA VAL A 20 22.29 47.25 19.30
C VAL A 20 21.44 46.16 18.66
N ASN A 21 20.63 46.56 17.72
CA ASN A 21 19.94 45.66 16.78
C ASN A 21 21.01 45.11 15.84
N THR A 22 21.70 44.02 16.25
CA THR A 22 22.27 43.09 15.29
C THR A 22 21.12 42.27 14.70
N SER A 23 20.44 42.87 13.76
CA SER A 23 19.61 42.11 12.79
C SER A 23 20.57 41.26 11.96
N THR A 24 20.81 40.03 12.41
CA THR A 24 21.39 39.01 11.56
C THR A 24 20.35 38.72 10.49
N GLU A 25 20.41 39.45 9.38
CA GLU A 25 19.64 39.13 8.16
C GLU A 25 20.07 37.72 7.77
N GLN A 26 19.15 36.78 7.89
CA GLN A 26 19.34 35.45 7.32
C GLN A 26 19.46 35.63 5.79
N PRO A 27 20.59 35.23 5.18
CA PRO A 27 20.75 35.37 3.74
C PRO A 27 19.59 34.65 3.03
N SER A 28 19.05 35.27 2.00
CA SER A 28 18.00 34.65 1.21
C SER A 28 18.50 33.29 0.68
N ASN A 29 17.61 32.30 0.55
CA ASN A 29 17.99 30.96 0.07
C ASN A 29 18.77 30.99 -1.26
N ALA A 30 18.55 32.02 -2.09
CA ALA A 30 19.29 32.26 -3.33
C ALA A 30 20.74 32.73 -3.09
N ALA A 31 20.95 33.61 -2.12
CA ALA A 31 22.30 34.07 -1.76
C ALA A 31 23.12 32.95 -1.11
N LEU A 32 22.48 32.12 -0.27
CA LEU A 32 23.10 30.94 0.31
C LEU A 32 23.49 29.92 -0.77
N ALA A 33 22.62 29.64 -1.74
CA ALA A 33 22.90 28.75 -2.86
C ALA A 33 24.05 29.26 -3.74
N GLN A 34 24.14 30.57 -3.95
CA GLN A 34 25.24 31.17 -4.70
C GLN A 34 26.56 31.06 -3.96
N MET A 35 26.63 31.37 -2.67
CA MET A 35 27.84 31.18 -1.84
C MET A 35 28.29 29.72 -1.80
N LEU A 36 27.37 28.76 -1.68
CA LEU A 36 27.67 27.33 -1.71
C LEU A 36 28.26 26.90 -3.05
N ASN A 37 27.73 27.42 -4.16
CA ASN A 37 28.28 27.12 -5.49
C ASN A 37 29.66 27.73 -5.73
N GLU A 38 29.93 28.92 -5.24
CA GLU A 38 31.25 29.57 -5.35
C GLU A 38 32.35 28.79 -4.60
N HIS A 39 32.03 28.18 -3.46
CA HIS A 39 32.95 27.40 -2.65
C HIS A 39 32.84 25.87 -2.84
N ALA A 40 32.02 25.39 -3.78
CA ALA A 40 31.76 23.97 -3.96
C ALA A 40 33.02 23.12 -4.23
N LEU A 41 34.06 23.71 -4.83
CA LEU A 41 35.32 23.03 -5.14
C LEU A 41 36.41 23.19 -4.03
N ALA A 42 36.13 23.96 -2.97
CA ALA A 42 37.07 24.11 -1.86
C ALA A 42 37.27 22.78 -1.13
N PRO A 43 38.49 22.38 -0.78
CA PRO A 43 38.74 21.16 -0.02
C PRO A 43 38.14 21.29 1.40
N ALA A 44 37.29 20.32 1.77
CA ALA A 44 36.62 20.31 3.06
C ALA A 44 36.58 18.90 3.66
N SER A 45 36.50 18.82 4.99
CA SER A 45 36.31 17.59 5.75
C SER A 45 35.39 17.81 6.94
N ILE A 46 34.72 16.76 7.40
CA ILE A 46 33.88 16.82 8.61
C ILE A 46 34.79 16.49 9.82
N SER A 47 34.86 17.43 10.78
CA SER A 47 35.57 17.27 12.05
C SER A 47 34.65 16.61 13.09
N ALA A 48 33.46 17.16 13.26
CA ALA A 48 32.44 16.61 14.15
C ALA A 48 31.07 16.65 13.53
N LEU A 49 30.22 15.66 13.87
CA LEU A 49 28.83 15.61 13.47
C LEU A 49 27.97 15.35 14.70
N GLU A 50 27.09 16.30 14.98
CA GLU A 50 26.19 16.23 16.12
C GLU A 50 24.73 16.22 15.67
N VAL A 51 23.88 15.36 16.27
CA VAL A 51 22.45 15.30 16.00
C VAL A 51 21.68 15.75 17.24
N HIS A 52 20.94 16.84 17.10
CA HIS A 52 20.14 17.43 18.17
C HIS A 52 18.65 17.16 17.96
N GLY A 53 17.95 16.80 19.06
CA GLY A 53 16.49 16.57 19.05
C GLY A 53 16.06 15.12 18.82
N ALA A 54 16.99 14.19 18.67
CA ALA A 54 16.75 12.75 18.60
C ALA A 54 16.80 12.11 20.00
N THR A 55 15.87 12.48 20.87
CA THR A 55 15.91 12.13 22.31
C THR A 55 15.56 10.67 22.58
N ASN A 56 14.68 10.07 21.76
CA ASN A 56 14.21 8.68 21.90
C ASN A 56 14.90 7.73 20.92
N THR A 57 15.75 8.24 20.04
CA THR A 57 16.43 7.46 19.03
C THR A 57 17.80 6.99 19.54
N ARG A 58 18.11 5.71 19.37
CA ARG A 58 19.40 5.14 19.81
C ARG A 58 20.56 5.76 19.03
N LYS A 59 21.66 6.01 19.73
CA LYS A 59 22.90 6.47 19.10
C LYS A 59 23.38 5.53 18.00
N SER A 60 23.29 4.21 18.23
CA SER A 60 23.71 3.20 17.25
C SER A 60 22.98 3.30 15.90
N LEU A 61 21.71 3.74 15.87
CA LEU A 61 21.00 3.98 14.62
C LEU A 61 21.54 5.23 13.91
N LEU A 62 21.79 6.30 14.68
CA LEU A 62 22.35 7.54 14.14
C LEU A 62 23.77 7.32 13.64
N ASP A 63 24.59 6.61 14.41
CA ASP A 63 25.97 6.26 14.04
C ASP A 63 25.98 5.45 12.72
N HIS A 64 25.09 4.46 12.59
CA HIS A 64 24.99 3.68 11.35
C HIS A 64 24.61 4.52 10.11
N VAL A 65 23.86 5.61 10.30
CA VAL A 65 23.49 6.52 9.21
C VAL A 65 24.59 7.50 8.88
N PHE A 66 25.30 8.04 9.89
CA PHE A 66 26.22 9.16 9.72
C PHE A 66 27.69 8.77 9.73
N GLN A 67 28.08 7.65 10.35
CA GLN A 67 29.48 7.21 10.36
C GLN A 67 30.05 7.04 8.95
N PRO A 68 29.35 6.45 7.96
CA PRO A 68 29.87 6.37 6.60
C PRO A 68 30.12 7.75 5.98
N VAL A 69 29.34 8.78 6.37
CA VAL A 69 29.53 10.15 5.87
C VAL A 69 30.84 10.74 6.38
N ILE A 70 31.17 10.51 7.64
CA ILE A 70 32.45 10.98 8.26
C ILE A 70 33.60 10.24 7.63
N GLU A 71 33.53 8.91 7.53
CA GLU A 71 34.61 8.08 6.96
C GLU A 71 34.90 8.43 5.50
N ASP A 72 33.86 8.61 4.70
CA ASP A 72 33.95 8.95 3.27
C ASP A 72 34.47 10.38 3.02
N THR A 73 34.34 11.30 3.97
CA THR A 73 34.84 12.68 3.85
C THR A 73 36.25 12.87 4.39
N ALA A 74 36.83 11.85 5.03
CA ALA A 74 38.20 11.87 5.57
C ALA A 74 39.30 11.90 4.50
N PRO A 75 39.21 11.29 3.29
CA PRO A 75 40.28 11.27 2.32
C PRO A 75 40.71 12.68 1.83
N PRO A 76 42.00 12.90 1.54
CA PRO A 76 42.43 14.14 0.94
C PRO A 76 41.86 14.33 -0.48
N GLY A 77 41.36 15.54 -0.76
CA GLY A 77 40.75 15.89 -2.04
C GLY A 77 39.22 15.90 -2.06
N THR A 78 38.54 15.62 -0.94
CA THR A 78 37.10 15.78 -0.82
C THR A 78 36.73 17.27 -0.88
N THR A 79 35.78 17.62 -1.72
CA THR A 79 35.31 19.01 -1.89
C THR A 79 34.09 19.30 -1.01
N MET A 80 33.86 20.58 -0.71
CA MET A 80 32.69 21.08 0.02
C MET A 80 31.38 20.58 -0.60
N GLY A 81 31.27 20.60 -1.94
CA GLY A 81 30.08 20.10 -2.65
C GLY A 81 29.83 18.62 -2.35
N GLN A 82 30.86 17.77 -2.38
CA GLN A 82 30.75 16.35 -2.06
C GLN A 82 30.35 16.11 -0.58
N VAL A 83 30.88 16.91 0.35
CA VAL A 83 30.46 16.86 1.75
C VAL A 83 28.99 17.17 1.92
N LEU A 84 28.50 18.23 1.28
CA LEU A 84 27.10 18.63 1.31
C LEU A 84 26.17 17.58 0.69
N ASP A 85 26.56 17.00 -0.44
CA ASP A 85 25.79 15.94 -1.10
C ASP A 85 25.65 14.71 -0.18
N ARG A 86 26.73 14.31 0.50
CA ARG A 86 26.72 13.18 1.43
C ARG A 86 25.87 13.45 2.67
N ILE A 87 25.96 14.66 3.27
CA ILE A 87 25.09 15.07 4.37
C ILE A 87 23.63 15.07 3.94
N THR A 88 23.35 15.60 2.76
CA THR A 88 21.98 15.62 2.20
C THR A 88 21.46 14.20 1.98
N ALA A 89 22.27 13.30 1.44
CA ALA A 89 21.91 11.90 1.25
C ALA A 89 21.64 11.19 2.58
N ALA A 90 22.47 11.41 3.60
CA ALA A 90 22.28 10.84 4.93
C ALA A 90 21.04 11.40 5.64
N THR A 91 20.79 12.70 5.53
CA THR A 91 19.59 13.35 6.08
C THR A 91 18.32 12.82 5.37
N LYS A 92 18.38 12.65 4.05
CA LYS A 92 17.30 12.00 3.28
C LYS A 92 17.10 10.53 3.67
N LYS A 93 18.19 9.78 3.95
CA LYS A 93 18.11 8.42 4.48
C LYS A 93 17.44 8.43 5.86
N LEU A 94 17.79 9.39 6.73
CA LEU A 94 17.21 9.54 8.06
C LEU A 94 15.71 9.86 8.00
N SER A 95 15.26 10.70 7.08
CA SER A 95 13.83 11.04 6.91
C SER A 95 12.97 9.83 6.52
N ARG A 96 13.54 8.85 5.82
CA ARG A 96 12.83 7.62 5.38
C ARG A 96 12.50 6.63 6.49
N PHE A 97 13.05 6.80 7.70
CA PHE A 97 12.64 6.00 8.86
C PHE A 97 11.24 6.33 9.38
N ASP A 98 10.66 7.46 8.94
CA ASP A 98 9.32 7.92 9.32
C ASP A 98 9.14 8.24 10.82
N ILE A 99 10.22 8.43 11.56
CA ILE A 99 10.23 8.79 12.98
C ILE A 99 10.42 10.28 13.22
N PHE A 100 10.85 11.04 12.22
CA PHE A 100 11.08 12.49 12.28
C PHE A 100 10.06 13.27 11.44
N LYS A 101 9.79 14.51 11.85
CA LYS A 101 8.92 15.43 11.08
C LYS A 101 9.73 16.06 9.95
N GLU A 102 9.17 16.13 8.75
CA GLU A 102 9.84 16.72 7.58
C GLU A 102 10.18 18.19 7.80
N GLU A 103 9.30 18.97 8.42
CA GLU A 103 9.50 20.39 8.75
C GLU A 103 10.52 20.62 9.87
N GLY A 104 11.02 19.55 10.49
CA GLY A 104 11.91 19.61 11.65
C GLY A 104 13.39 19.39 11.33
N PHE A 105 13.75 19.21 10.05
CA PHE A 105 15.13 19.02 9.65
C PHE A 105 15.82 20.37 9.42
N GLY A 106 16.92 20.59 10.12
CA GLY A 106 17.84 21.72 9.91
C GLY A 106 19.28 21.22 9.90
N VAL A 107 20.04 21.62 8.89
CA VAL A 107 21.48 21.33 8.81
C VAL A 107 22.22 22.65 9.00
N PHE A 108 23.08 22.72 10.00
CA PHE A 108 23.92 23.87 10.32
C PHE A 108 25.35 23.45 10.14
N LEU A 109 26.11 24.28 9.45
CA LEU A 109 27.54 24.10 9.20
C LEU A 109 28.25 25.23 9.88
N SER A 110 29.28 24.90 10.65
CA SER A 110 30.20 25.85 11.24
C SER A 110 31.62 25.39 10.98
N GLU A 111 32.54 26.32 10.90
CA GLU A 111 33.96 26.01 10.83
C GLU A 111 34.43 25.49 12.21
N ALA A 112 35.15 24.38 12.22
CA ALA A 112 35.64 23.80 13.45
C ALA A 112 36.67 24.75 14.12
N PRO A 113 36.62 24.93 15.45
CA PRO A 113 37.56 25.77 16.15
C PRO A 113 38.98 25.22 16.01
N ARG A 114 39.85 25.98 15.37
CA ARG A 114 41.22 25.60 15.13
C ARG A 114 42.12 26.04 16.31
N PRO A 115 42.92 25.15 16.93
CA PRO A 115 43.88 25.56 17.91
C PRO A 115 44.93 26.47 17.26
N GLU A 116 45.33 27.57 17.92
CA GLU A 116 46.32 28.53 17.41
C GLU A 116 47.71 27.92 17.09
N SER A 117 47.99 26.73 17.62
CA SER A 117 49.23 25.99 17.40
C SER A 117 49.20 25.01 16.23
N ALA A 118 48.08 24.89 15.51
CA ALA A 118 47.93 23.93 14.40
C ALA A 118 48.59 24.46 13.11
N PRO A 119 49.33 23.62 12.35
CA PRO A 119 49.90 24.04 11.08
C PRO A 119 48.80 24.46 10.11
N PRO A 120 49.04 25.43 9.20
CA PRO A 120 48.07 25.86 8.21
C PRO A 120 47.70 24.66 7.32
N SER A 121 46.45 24.30 7.29
CA SER A 121 45.93 23.29 6.37
C SER A 121 45.08 23.95 5.28
N ASP A 122 45.27 23.54 4.04
CA ASP A 122 44.45 23.99 2.88
C ASP A 122 43.03 23.47 2.91
N ARG A 123 42.62 22.76 3.97
CA ARG A 123 41.30 22.16 4.14
C ARG A 123 40.48 22.90 5.18
N THR A 124 39.21 23.15 4.87
CA THR A 124 38.22 23.64 5.82
C THR A 124 37.67 22.48 6.62
N GLU A 125 37.90 22.47 7.92
CA GLU A 125 37.28 21.52 8.83
C GLU A 125 35.94 22.04 9.27
N LEU A 126 34.88 21.19 9.07
CA LEU A 126 33.49 21.56 9.33
C LEU A 126 32.93 20.79 10.53
N ASP A 127 32.27 21.52 11.41
CA ASP A 127 31.40 20.97 12.42
C ASP A 127 29.97 21.02 11.90
N VAL A 128 29.35 19.83 11.79
CA VAL A 128 28.01 19.64 11.24
C VAL A 128 27.02 19.40 12.36
N SER A 129 26.06 20.30 12.54
CA SER A 129 25.00 20.16 13.52
C SER A 129 23.65 19.93 12.80
N ILE A 130 23.10 18.75 13.02
CA ILE A 130 21.82 18.35 12.41
C ILE A 130 20.74 18.43 13.48
N ARG A 131 19.77 19.33 13.27
CA ARG A 131 18.61 19.44 14.15
C ARG A 131 17.47 18.63 13.57
N VAL A 132 16.85 17.79 14.39
CA VAL A 132 15.69 16.97 14.00
C VAL A 132 14.59 17.12 15.06
N LYS A 133 13.34 16.87 14.64
CA LYS A 133 12.19 16.83 15.55
C LYS A 133 11.49 15.51 15.42
N GLU A 134 11.44 14.72 16.47
CA GLU A 134 10.76 13.44 16.47
C GLU A 134 9.23 13.59 16.34
N LYS A 135 8.60 12.67 15.62
CA LYS A 135 7.14 12.53 15.56
C LYS A 135 6.61 12.04 16.91
N SER A 136 5.32 12.25 17.15
CA SER A 136 4.65 11.69 18.32
C SER A 136 4.82 10.16 18.36
N ARG A 137 5.28 9.65 19.50
CA ARG A 137 5.51 8.21 19.69
C ARG A 137 4.22 7.41 19.69
N LEU A 138 3.16 7.97 20.28
CA LEU A 138 1.84 7.33 20.33
C LEU A 138 0.86 8.14 19.50
N VAL A 139 0.19 7.45 18.61
CA VAL A 139 -0.91 8.00 17.81
C VAL A 139 -2.10 7.06 17.95
N PHE A 140 -3.23 7.61 18.30
CA PHE A 140 -4.49 6.90 18.35
C PHE A 140 -5.47 7.57 17.40
N SER A 141 -6.17 6.75 16.62
CA SER A 141 -7.24 7.21 15.72
C SER A 141 -8.40 6.24 15.77
N ALA A 142 -9.61 6.76 15.67
CA ALA A 142 -10.83 5.99 15.56
C ALA A 142 -11.73 6.64 14.53
N GLY A 143 -12.53 5.85 13.84
CA GLY A 143 -13.43 6.35 12.81
C GLY A 143 -14.46 5.31 12.41
N THR A 144 -15.31 5.72 11.47
CA THR A 144 -16.30 4.85 10.84
C THR A 144 -16.15 4.93 9.33
N ASP A 145 -16.25 3.78 8.68
CA ASP A 145 -16.20 3.65 7.23
C ASP A 145 -17.52 3.11 6.70
N PHE A 146 -18.00 3.69 5.59
CA PHE A 146 -19.16 3.24 4.87
C PHE A 146 -18.81 3.07 3.40
N GLY A 147 -18.94 1.85 2.88
CA GLY A 147 -18.66 1.56 1.48
C GLY A 147 -18.83 0.08 1.15
N ASN A 148 -18.86 -0.25 -0.13
CA ASN A 148 -18.95 -1.65 -0.61
C ASN A 148 -20.08 -2.48 0.01
N ALA A 149 -21.21 -1.85 0.36
CA ALA A 149 -22.35 -2.42 1.08
C ALA A 149 -21.99 -2.90 2.51
N GLU A 150 -21.03 -2.27 3.15
CA GLU A 150 -20.63 -2.49 4.54
C GLU A 150 -20.49 -1.14 5.28
N GLY A 151 -20.92 -1.11 6.53
CA GLY A 151 -20.59 -0.07 7.50
C GLY A 151 -19.71 -0.68 8.58
N SER A 152 -18.59 -0.04 8.91
CA SER A 152 -17.67 -0.50 9.93
C SER A 152 -17.17 0.64 10.81
N ALA A 153 -16.85 0.34 12.04
CA ALA A 153 -16.09 1.20 12.93
C ALA A 153 -14.70 0.61 13.15
N TYR A 154 -13.71 1.47 13.23
CA TYR A 154 -12.34 1.04 13.47
C TYR A 154 -11.64 1.89 14.52
N THR A 155 -10.64 1.29 15.12
CA THR A 155 -9.65 1.97 15.98
C THR A 155 -8.26 1.54 15.54
N ASN A 156 -7.34 2.50 15.57
CA ASN A 156 -5.94 2.26 15.23
C ASN A 156 -5.05 2.92 16.29
N ALA A 157 -4.14 2.17 16.88
CA ALA A 157 -3.11 2.64 17.78
C ALA A 157 -1.74 2.36 17.17
N VAL A 158 -0.90 3.38 17.07
CA VAL A 158 0.47 3.26 16.53
C VAL A 158 1.46 3.76 17.58
N ALA A 159 2.41 2.91 17.93
CA ALA A 159 3.56 3.27 18.76
C ALA A 159 4.82 3.26 17.88
N ARG A 160 5.45 4.43 17.73
CA ARG A 160 6.65 4.63 16.91
C ARG A 160 7.90 4.66 17.77
N ASN A 161 8.99 4.16 17.21
CA ASN A 161 10.33 4.21 17.82
C ASN A 161 10.34 3.65 19.26
N ILE A 162 9.77 2.45 19.42
CA ILE A 162 9.49 1.86 20.75
C ILE A 162 10.79 1.64 21.52
N PHE A 163 11.77 1.08 20.85
CA PHE A 163 13.08 0.75 21.42
C PHE A 163 14.19 1.66 20.92
N GLY A 164 13.89 2.70 20.13
CA GLY A 164 14.87 3.67 19.63
C GLY A 164 15.53 3.28 18.31
N GLY A 165 15.17 2.17 17.69
CA GLY A 165 15.70 1.70 16.41
C GLY A 165 14.75 1.90 15.23
N ALA A 166 13.81 2.84 15.33
CA ALA A 166 12.74 3.11 14.37
C ALA A 166 11.73 1.93 14.21
N GLU A 167 11.55 1.15 15.26
CA GLU A 167 10.52 0.12 15.32
C GLU A 167 9.13 0.76 15.44
N THR A 168 8.15 0.15 14.80
CA THR A 168 6.76 0.60 14.84
C THR A 168 5.85 -0.56 15.19
N LEU A 169 5.05 -0.42 16.23
CA LEU A 169 3.96 -1.32 16.56
C LEU A 169 2.64 -0.65 16.18
N SER A 170 1.87 -1.29 15.33
CA SER A 170 0.51 -0.88 15.02
C SER A 170 -0.49 -1.93 15.46
N VAL A 171 -1.55 -1.51 16.11
CA VAL A 171 -2.66 -2.36 16.53
C VAL A 171 -3.94 -1.78 15.97
N ASN A 172 -4.65 -2.59 15.19
CA ASN A 172 -5.90 -2.21 14.56
C ASN A 172 -7.01 -3.13 15.06
N ALA A 173 -8.18 -2.56 15.35
CA ALA A 173 -9.39 -3.30 15.63
C ALA A 173 -10.53 -2.70 14.82
N SER A 174 -11.33 -3.53 14.19
CA SER A 174 -12.52 -3.09 13.47
C SER A 174 -13.69 -4.03 13.67
N ALA A 175 -14.89 -3.48 13.62
CA ALA A 175 -16.15 -4.23 13.67
C ALA A 175 -17.16 -3.58 12.73
N GLY A 176 -17.90 -4.38 12.01
CA GLY A 176 -18.84 -3.90 10.99
C GLY A 176 -19.99 -4.84 10.71
N THR A 177 -20.79 -4.49 9.75
CA THR A 177 -22.00 -5.24 9.38
C THR A 177 -21.70 -6.59 8.73
N ARG A 178 -20.55 -6.71 8.05
CA ARG A 178 -20.07 -7.95 7.39
C ARG A 178 -18.83 -8.49 8.09
N THR A 179 -17.87 -7.64 8.38
CA THR A 179 -16.72 -7.95 9.21
C THR A 179 -17.13 -7.84 10.67
N ARG A 180 -17.59 -8.93 11.27
CA ARG A 180 -18.03 -8.92 12.68
C ARG A 180 -16.96 -8.41 13.61
N SER A 181 -15.75 -8.86 13.41
CA SER A 181 -14.56 -8.37 14.11
C SER A 181 -13.31 -8.66 13.32
N ALA A 182 -12.36 -7.72 13.34
CA ALA A 182 -11.01 -7.95 12.86
C ALA A 182 -10.02 -7.27 13.79
N TYR A 183 -9.01 -8.00 14.19
CA TYR A 183 -7.90 -7.55 15.03
C TYR A 183 -6.60 -7.86 14.30
N ASN A 184 -5.71 -6.89 14.30
CA ASN A 184 -4.40 -7.02 13.68
C ASN A 184 -3.37 -6.29 14.55
N ALA A 185 -2.25 -6.94 14.82
CA ALA A 185 -1.12 -6.36 15.51
C ALA A 185 0.15 -6.60 14.68
N THR A 186 0.83 -5.53 14.27
CA THR A 186 2.02 -5.59 13.42
C THR A 186 3.18 -4.88 14.08
N LEU A 187 4.27 -5.59 14.32
CA LEU A 187 5.56 -5.03 14.72
C LEU A 187 6.48 -4.98 13.50
N SER A 188 6.95 -3.80 13.17
CA SER A 188 7.83 -3.56 12.01
C SER A 188 9.12 -2.88 12.46
N ALA A 189 10.26 -3.33 11.96
CA ALA A 189 11.57 -2.79 12.26
C ALA A 189 12.44 -2.71 11.00
N PRO A 190 13.29 -1.67 10.85
CA PRO A 190 14.32 -1.65 9.82
C PRO A 190 15.40 -2.68 10.14
N VAL A 191 15.90 -3.36 9.11
CA VAL A 191 16.99 -4.33 9.27
C VAL A 191 18.31 -3.63 9.03
N ASN A 192 19.28 -3.82 9.95
CA ASN A 192 20.61 -3.24 9.87
C ASN A 192 20.62 -1.71 9.63
N GLY A 193 19.70 -0.97 10.29
CA GLY A 193 19.62 0.49 10.11
C GLY A 193 19.36 0.94 8.65
N ASN A 194 18.79 0.06 7.83
CA ASN A 194 18.40 0.41 6.48
C ASN A 194 16.88 0.68 6.42
N PRO A 195 16.43 1.92 6.12
CA PRO A 195 15.03 2.25 6.04
C PRO A 195 14.31 1.53 4.90
N ASP A 196 15.07 1.13 3.85
CA ASP A 196 14.54 0.48 2.66
C ASP A 196 14.38 -1.04 2.81
N LEU A 197 14.91 -1.62 3.89
CA LEU A 197 14.79 -3.04 4.22
C LEU A 197 14.10 -3.18 5.57
N ARG A 198 12.84 -3.64 5.56
CA ARG A 198 12.02 -3.74 6.78
C ARG A 198 11.52 -5.16 6.99
N LEU A 199 11.70 -5.64 8.20
CA LEU A 199 11.11 -6.88 8.68
C LEU A 199 9.86 -6.54 9.50
N SER A 200 8.76 -7.24 9.24
CA SER A 200 7.53 -7.12 10.03
C SER A 200 7.01 -8.48 10.44
N VAL A 201 6.50 -8.54 11.67
CA VAL A 201 5.79 -9.69 12.22
C VAL A 201 4.37 -9.25 12.53
N GLU A 202 3.41 -9.99 12.06
CA GLU A 202 2.00 -9.69 12.19
C GLU A 202 1.26 -10.88 12.80
N ALA A 203 0.34 -10.57 13.73
CA ALA A 203 -0.67 -11.49 14.23
C ALA A 203 -2.05 -10.93 13.87
N LEU A 204 -2.93 -11.80 13.38
CA LEU A 204 -4.25 -11.37 12.93
C LEU A 204 -5.33 -12.39 13.32
N ARG A 205 -6.52 -11.85 13.60
CA ARG A 205 -7.74 -12.62 13.77
C ARG A 205 -8.90 -11.83 13.16
N SER A 206 -9.65 -12.46 12.26
CA SER A 206 -10.80 -11.83 11.63
C SER A 206 -11.96 -12.81 11.52
N MET A 207 -13.17 -12.28 11.56
CA MET A 207 -14.42 -13.00 11.38
C MET A 207 -15.27 -12.20 10.39
N THR A 208 -15.47 -12.75 9.19
CA THR A 208 -16.13 -12.03 8.09
C THR A 208 -17.24 -12.88 7.49
N GLN A 209 -18.44 -12.30 7.38
CA GLN A 209 -19.55 -12.91 6.67
C GLN A 209 -19.40 -12.71 5.16
N LYS A 210 -19.63 -13.78 4.40
CA LYS A 210 -19.67 -13.78 2.95
C LYS A 210 -21.08 -14.14 2.46
N PRO A 211 -22.03 -13.18 2.50
CA PRO A 211 -23.44 -13.46 2.18
C PRO A 211 -23.65 -13.93 0.73
N TRP A 212 -22.78 -13.53 -0.20
CA TRP A 212 -22.80 -13.99 -1.59
C TRP A 212 -22.39 -15.45 -1.79
N ALA A 213 -21.82 -16.07 -0.74
CA ALA A 213 -21.41 -17.47 -0.72
C ALA A 213 -21.95 -18.20 0.51
N SER A 214 -22.95 -17.64 1.20
CA SER A 214 -23.75 -18.24 2.27
C SER A 214 -22.96 -18.84 3.43
N HIS A 215 -21.81 -18.24 3.79
CA HIS A 215 -20.98 -18.70 4.91
C HIS A 215 -20.28 -17.55 5.64
N GLU A 216 -19.70 -17.89 6.77
CA GLU A 216 -18.81 -17.03 7.56
C GLU A 216 -17.40 -17.64 7.59
N GLU A 217 -16.39 -16.80 7.34
CA GLU A 217 -14.98 -17.18 7.42
C GLU A 217 -14.36 -16.58 8.68
N GLN A 218 -13.79 -17.43 9.51
CA GLN A 218 -12.92 -17.04 10.61
C GLN A 218 -11.48 -17.37 10.24
N LEU A 219 -10.59 -16.39 10.38
CA LEU A 219 -9.18 -16.52 10.11
C LEU A 219 -8.40 -16.12 11.36
N THR A 220 -7.48 -16.97 11.79
CA THR A 220 -6.54 -16.69 12.89
C THR A 220 -5.15 -17.11 12.42
N GLY A 221 -4.19 -16.22 12.50
CA GLY A 221 -2.85 -16.54 12.02
C GLY A 221 -1.86 -15.41 12.22
N GLY A 222 -0.72 -15.57 11.57
CA GLY A 222 0.32 -14.56 11.55
C GLY A 222 1.17 -14.66 10.31
N ASN A 223 1.93 -13.62 10.06
CA ASN A 223 2.91 -13.61 8.98
C ASN A 223 4.21 -12.94 9.42
N ILE A 224 5.28 -13.33 8.74
CA ILE A 224 6.59 -12.69 8.81
C ILE A 224 6.88 -12.17 7.41
N ARG A 225 7.08 -10.88 7.27
CA ARG A 225 7.27 -10.21 6.00
C ARG A 225 8.57 -9.43 5.97
N LEU A 226 9.38 -9.68 4.96
CA LEU A 226 10.55 -8.89 4.59
C LEU A 226 10.20 -8.05 3.38
N ALA A 227 10.25 -6.73 3.52
CA ALA A 227 10.00 -5.78 2.44
C ALA A 227 11.26 -5.00 2.13
N TRP A 228 11.56 -4.81 0.85
CA TRP A 228 12.71 -4.00 0.42
C TRP A 228 12.37 -3.15 -0.80
N LEU A 229 13.10 -2.05 -0.91
CA LEU A 229 13.06 -1.15 -2.04
C LEU A 229 14.25 -1.44 -2.95
N SER A 230 14.01 -1.66 -4.23
CA SER A 230 15.06 -1.79 -5.24
C SER A 230 15.63 -0.42 -5.63
N GLU A 231 16.81 -0.40 -6.26
CA GLU A 231 17.45 0.81 -6.81
C GLU A 231 16.53 1.62 -7.73
N ASN A 232 15.65 0.94 -8.45
CA ASN A 232 14.65 1.57 -9.31
C ASN A 232 13.41 2.08 -8.56
N ASN A 233 13.41 2.18 -7.23
CA ASN A 233 12.25 2.49 -6.41
C ASN A 233 11.06 1.53 -6.62
N ASP A 234 11.33 0.26 -6.92
CA ASP A 234 10.32 -0.80 -6.98
C ASP A 234 10.24 -1.50 -5.63
N THR A 235 9.05 -1.73 -5.13
CA THR A 235 8.84 -2.38 -3.84
C THR A 235 8.70 -3.89 -4.04
N HIS A 236 9.49 -4.65 -3.32
CA HIS A 236 9.37 -6.09 -3.20
C HIS A 236 9.00 -6.46 -1.78
N ALA A 237 8.24 -7.52 -1.61
CA ALA A 237 8.01 -8.11 -0.30
C ALA A 237 7.92 -9.62 -0.42
N LEU A 238 8.58 -10.31 0.51
CA LEU A 238 8.47 -11.75 0.69
C LEU A 238 7.85 -12.01 2.05
N ALA A 239 6.74 -12.72 2.09
CA ALA A 239 6.01 -13.01 3.30
C ALA A 239 5.78 -14.52 3.47
N TYR A 240 6.09 -15.04 4.64
CA TYR A 240 5.65 -16.34 5.09
C TYR A 240 4.43 -16.17 5.97
N SER A 241 3.34 -16.88 5.66
CA SER A 241 2.07 -16.79 6.37
C SER A 241 1.62 -18.17 6.83
N ALA A 242 1.20 -18.27 8.09
CA ALA A 242 0.56 -19.44 8.66
C ALA A 242 -0.82 -19.01 9.21
N ALA A 243 -1.89 -19.65 8.72
CA ALA A 243 -3.25 -19.27 9.06
C ALA A 243 -4.15 -20.49 9.25
N TRP A 244 -4.83 -20.51 10.38
CA TRP A 244 -5.94 -21.39 10.64
C TRP A 244 -7.22 -20.71 10.19
N ARG A 245 -7.91 -21.34 9.27
CA ARG A 245 -9.13 -20.84 8.65
C ARG A 245 -10.28 -21.78 8.96
N GLN A 246 -11.40 -21.21 9.38
CA GLN A 246 -12.62 -21.95 9.65
C GLN A 246 -13.73 -21.41 8.75
N LEU A 247 -14.37 -22.29 8.02
CA LEU A 247 -15.57 -22.00 7.27
C LEU A 247 -16.78 -22.48 8.06
N THR A 248 -17.50 -21.53 8.64
CA THR A 248 -18.58 -21.74 9.61
C THR A 248 -19.81 -20.90 9.25
N GLY A 249 -20.83 -20.88 10.13
CA GLY A 249 -21.99 -20.01 9.95
C GLY A 249 -22.75 -20.26 8.65
N LEU A 250 -22.84 -21.51 8.19
CA LEU A 250 -23.50 -21.87 6.95
C LEU A 250 -24.99 -21.50 7.01
N ALA A 251 -25.47 -20.77 5.99
CA ALA A 251 -26.88 -20.54 5.82
C ALA A 251 -27.63 -21.86 5.55
N ALA A 252 -28.92 -21.94 5.90
CA ALA A 252 -29.73 -23.11 5.60
C ALA A 252 -29.79 -23.40 4.07
N THR A 253 -29.66 -22.36 3.26
CA THR A 253 -29.69 -22.40 1.79
C THR A 253 -28.32 -22.62 1.16
N ALA A 254 -27.25 -22.77 1.97
CA ALA A 254 -25.89 -22.94 1.45
C ALA A 254 -25.80 -24.14 0.49
N SER A 255 -25.10 -23.94 -0.61
CA SER A 255 -24.94 -24.92 -1.69
C SER A 255 -24.11 -26.15 -1.25
N PRO A 256 -24.22 -27.29 -1.96
CA PRO A 256 -23.41 -28.46 -1.71
C PRO A 256 -21.89 -28.18 -1.76
N THR A 257 -21.46 -27.34 -2.69
CA THR A 257 -20.04 -26.95 -2.83
C THR A 257 -19.53 -26.23 -1.58
N VAL A 258 -20.30 -25.25 -1.06
CA VAL A 258 -19.95 -24.51 0.16
C VAL A 258 -19.94 -25.43 1.38
N ARG A 259 -20.94 -26.34 1.49
CA ARG A 259 -20.99 -27.33 2.56
C ARG A 259 -19.83 -28.31 2.53
N ALA A 260 -19.35 -28.70 1.34
CA ALA A 260 -18.21 -29.60 1.19
C ALA A 260 -16.90 -28.97 1.66
N ASP A 261 -16.78 -27.63 1.57
CA ASP A 261 -15.61 -26.90 2.01
C ASP A 261 -15.69 -26.42 3.47
N ALA A 262 -16.82 -26.71 4.17
CA ALA A 262 -16.99 -26.34 5.57
C ALA A 262 -15.98 -27.05 6.50
N GLY A 263 -15.65 -26.38 7.59
CA GLY A 263 -14.75 -26.86 8.63
C GLY A 263 -13.42 -26.12 8.66
N ASP A 264 -12.44 -26.76 9.28
CA ASP A 264 -11.14 -26.18 9.58
C ASP A 264 -10.13 -26.46 8.49
N THR A 265 -9.23 -25.52 8.23
CA THR A 265 -8.10 -25.69 7.31
C THR A 265 -6.88 -24.91 7.81
N LEU A 266 -5.74 -25.57 7.80
CA LEU A 266 -4.45 -24.93 8.02
C LEU A 266 -3.83 -24.60 6.67
N LYS A 267 -3.49 -23.31 6.49
CA LYS A 267 -2.75 -22.81 5.32
C LYS A 267 -1.39 -22.33 5.75
N SER A 268 -0.35 -22.82 5.10
CA SER A 268 1.01 -22.31 5.20
C SER A 268 1.48 -21.91 3.82
N SER A 269 1.88 -20.65 3.64
CA SER A 269 2.22 -20.13 2.31
C SER A 269 3.38 -19.15 2.33
N LEU A 270 4.10 -19.11 1.20
CA LEU A 270 5.11 -18.12 0.89
C LEU A 270 4.57 -17.22 -0.24
N THR A 271 4.54 -15.92 -0.01
CA THR A 271 4.00 -14.93 -0.95
C THR A 271 5.07 -13.92 -1.32
N HIS A 272 5.31 -13.75 -2.62
CA HIS A 272 6.11 -12.65 -3.15
C HIS A 272 5.19 -11.60 -3.76
N THR A 273 5.39 -10.35 -3.37
CA THR A 273 4.69 -9.18 -3.93
C THR A 273 5.70 -8.25 -4.57
N PHE A 274 5.48 -7.92 -5.82
CA PHE A 274 6.21 -6.91 -6.57
C PHE A 274 5.28 -5.76 -6.89
N THR A 275 5.73 -4.51 -6.69
CA THR A 275 4.96 -3.31 -7.02
C THR A 275 5.87 -2.25 -7.62
N ARG A 276 5.53 -1.82 -8.84
CA ARG A 276 6.10 -0.66 -9.52
C ARG A 276 5.01 0.37 -9.72
N ASP A 277 5.03 1.43 -8.94
CA ASP A 277 4.07 2.53 -9.05
C ASP A 277 4.79 3.79 -9.54
N ARG A 278 4.39 4.24 -10.72
CA ARG A 278 4.89 5.46 -11.38
C ARG A 278 3.77 6.45 -11.66
N ARG A 279 2.64 6.30 -10.95
CA ARG A 279 1.51 7.22 -11.09
C ARG A 279 1.81 8.53 -10.37
N ASP A 280 1.35 9.62 -10.95
CA ASP A 280 1.41 10.96 -10.36
C ASP A 280 0.59 11.07 -9.08
N ASN A 281 -0.58 10.46 -9.05
CA ASN A 281 -1.46 10.38 -7.89
C ASN A 281 -2.12 8.99 -7.81
N PRO A 282 -1.85 8.18 -6.77
CA PRO A 282 -2.46 6.86 -6.63
C PRO A 282 -3.98 6.88 -6.55
N MET A 283 -4.59 7.94 -5.96
CA MET A 283 -6.05 8.03 -5.78
C MET A 283 -6.77 8.51 -7.04
N LEU A 284 -6.13 9.36 -7.84
CA LEU A 284 -6.70 9.93 -9.05
C LEU A 284 -5.63 10.04 -10.15
N PRO A 285 -5.20 8.91 -10.73
CA PRO A 285 -4.12 8.93 -11.70
C PRO A 285 -4.51 9.74 -12.94
N GLN A 286 -3.68 10.70 -13.32
CA GLN A 286 -3.79 11.44 -14.57
C GLN A 286 -2.67 11.08 -15.52
N ASN A 287 -1.52 10.63 -14.98
CA ASN A 287 -0.35 10.22 -15.76
C ASN A 287 0.39 9.10 -15.05
N GLY A 288 1.02 8.22 -15.82
CA GLY A 288 1.87 7.16 -15.31
C GLY A 288 1.17 5.80 -15.24
N TYR A 289 1.84 4.84 -14.63
CA TYR A 289 1.35 3.45 -14.58
C TYR A 289 1.68 2.76 -13.25
N LEU A 290 0.89 1.76 -12.94
CA LEU A 290 1.10 0.77 -11.87
C LEU A 290 1.27 -0.61 -12.51
N LEU A 291 2.26 -1.35 -12.04
CA LEU A 291 2.41 -2.78 -12.29
C LEU A 291 2.59 -3.49 -10.95
N ARG A 292 1.70 -4.42 -10.64
CA ARG A 292 1.74 -5.21 -9.42
C ARG A 292 1.62 -6.69 -9.74
N SER A 293 2.44 -7.51 -9.10
CA SER A 293 2.37 -8.96 -9.21
C SER A 293 2.40 -9.57 -7.81
N ILE A 294 1.50 -10.49 -7.55
CA ILE A 294 1.42 -11.26 -6.30
C ILE A 294 1.51 -12.72 -6.69
N SER A 295 2.53 -13.41 -6.20
CA SER A 295 2.71 -14.86 -6.42
C SER A 295 2.77 -15.57 -5.08
N GLU A 296 1.86 -16.51 -4.86
CA GLU A 296 1.72 -17.27 -3.62
C GLU A 296 1.93 -18.75 -3.91
N LEU A 297 2.75 -19.40 -3.09
CA LEU A 297 2.95 -20.84 -3.06
C LEU A 297 2.49 -21.35 -1.69
N ALA A 298 1.48 -22.19 -1.65
CA ALA A 298 0.90 -22.71 -0.43
C ALA A 298 1.05 -24.24 -0.37
N GLY A 299 1.32 -24.78 0.83
CA GLY A 299 1.27 -26.21 1.16
C GLY A 299 2.20 -27.13 0.39
N TRP A 300 3.07 -26.60 -0.46
CA TRP A 300 4.00 -27.40 -1.27
C TRP A 300 5.34 -27.59 -0.57
N GLY A 301 5.90 -28.81 -0.66
CA GLY A 301 7.19 -29.14 -0.06
C GLY A 301 7.21 -28.90 1.46
N PRO A 302 8.17 -28.11 2.01
CA PRO A 302 8.32 -27.92 3.45
C PRO A 302 7.21 -27.07 4.09
N LEU A 303 6.37 -26.38 3.30
CA LEU A 303 5.33 -25.52 3.82
C LEU A 303 4.22 -26.29 4.54
N ASN A 304 3.87 -27.48 4.07
CA ASN A 304 2.79 -28.32 4.61
C ASN A 304 1.44 -27.59 4.75
N GLY A 305 0.43 -28.26 5.22
CA GLY A 305 -0.93 -27.71 5.40
C GLY A 305 -2.00 -28.54 4.71
N ASP A 306 -3.25 -28.12 4.83
CA ASP A 306 -4.42 -28.82 4.29
C ASP A 306 -4.76 -28.41 2.85
N VAL A 307 -4.06 -27.41 2.31
CA VAL A 307 -4.24 -26.89 0.95
C VAL A 307 -2.89 -26.74 0.27
N SER A 308 -2.82 -27.06 -1.03
CA SER A 308 -1.59 -26.92 -1.81
C SER A 308 -1.89 -26.36 -3.20
N PHE A 309 -1.32 -25.19 -3.51
CA PHE A 309 -1.49 -24.51 -4.78
C PHE A 309 -0.39 -23.49 -5.05
N ALA A 310 -0.23 -23.14 -6.33
CA ALA A 310 0.46 -21.94 -6.78
C ALA A 310 -0.57 -20.95 -7.32
N LYS A 311 -0.58 -19.72 -6.79
CA LYS A 311 -1.53 -18.68 -7.17
C LYS A 311 -0.75 -17.44 -7.59
N THR A 312 -1.06 -16.90 -8.76
CA THR A 312 -0.44 -15.67 -9.27
C THR A 312 -1.52 -14.71 -9.73
N GLU A 313 -1.39 -13.47 -9.33
CA GLU A 313 -2.23 -12.36 -9.76
C GLU A 313 -1.34 -11.23 -10.28
N VAL A 314 -1.67 -10.70 -11.44
CA VAL A 314 -0.98 -9.57 -12.08
C VAL A 314 -1.99 -8.47 -12.31
N GLU A 315 -1.65 -7.28 -11.90
CA GLU A 315 -2.40 -6.05 -12.09
C GLU A 315 -1.53 -5.05 -12.83
N ALA A 316 -2.05 -4.51 -13.92
CA ALA A 316 -1.44 -3.43 -14.67
C ALA A 316 -2.48 -2.33 -14.90
N SER A 317 -2.19 -1.11 -14.50
CA SER A 317 -3.07 0.03 -14.76
C SER A 317 -2.25 1.25 -15.17
N GLY A 318 -2.86 2.14 -15.93
CA GLY A 318 -2.18 3.34 -16.40
C GLY A 318 -3.17 4.45 -16.74
N ALA A 319 -2.67 5.67 -16.73
CA ALA A 319 -3.43 6.85 -17.13
C ALA A 319 -2.57 7.74 -18.03
N LEU A 320 -3.22 8.38 -18.98
CA LEU A 320 -2.62 9.34 -19.91
C LEU A 320 -3.44 10.62 -19.91
N PRO A 321 -2.79 11.79 -19.74
CA PRO A 321 -3.47 13.08 -19.84
C PRO A 321 -3.81 13.39 -21.30
N LEU A 322 -5.03 13.87 -21.53
CA LEU A 322 -5.44 14.35 -22.86
C LEU A 322 -5.24 15.86 -22.97
N THR A 323 -4.56 16.27 -24.02
CA THR A 323 -4.48 17.70 -24.39
C THR A 323 -5.67 18.05 -25.27
N ILE A 324 -6.40 19.10 -24.92
CA ILE A 324 -7.50 19.62 -25.74
C ILE A 324 -6.92 20.64 -26.71
N PRO A 325 -7.05 20.46 -28.04
CA PRO A 325 -6.60 21.42 -29.01
C PRO A 325 -7.21 22.81 -28.77
N GLY A 326 -6.38 23.87 -28.79
CA GLY A 326 -6.83 25.26 -28.58
C GLY A 326 -6.83 25.70 -27.12
N ARG A 327 -6.53 24.85 -26.12
CA ARG A 327 -6.39 25.24 -24.72
C ARG A 327 -4.93 25.16 -24.29
N GLN A 328 -4.36 26.30 -23.90
CA GLN A 328 -3.02 26.33 -23.29
C GLN A 328 -3.09 25.84 -21.85
N GLY A 329 -2.25 24.85 -21.48
CA GLY A 329 -2.16 24.29 -20.13
C GLY A 329 -2.82 22.92 -19.96
N LYS A 330 -2.82 22.40 -18.74
CA LYS A 330 -3.41 21.10 -18.39
C LYS A 330 -4.92 21.11 -18.62
N SER A 331 -5.43 20.18 -19.39
CA SER A 331 -6.88 20.04 -19.64
C SER A 331 -7.63 19.50 -18.43
N GLY A 332 -6.94 18.77 -17.56
CA GLY A 332 -7.54 18.02 -16.48
C GLY A 332 -8.32 16.77 -16.93
N VAL A 333 -8.34 16.48 -18.23
CA VAL A 333 -8.95 15.26 -18.79
C VAL A 333 -7.90 14.18 -18.88
N SER A 334 -8.22 12.96 -18.44
CA SER A 334 -7.35 11.80 -18.59
C SER A 334 -8.13 10.57 -19.04
N ILE A 335 -7.46 9.72 -19.81
CA ILE A 335 -7.94 8.37 -20.11
C ILE A 335 -7.08 7.39 -19.33
N GLY A 336 -7.73 6.48 -18.62
CA GLY A 336 -7.10 5.41 -17.88
C GLY A 336 -7.57 4.04 -18.33
N GLY A 337 -6.80 3.04 -17.99
CA GLY A 337 -7.16 1.64 -18.19
C GLY A 337 -6.49 0.74 -17.18
N GLY A 338 -7.12 -0.37 -16.88
CA GLY A 338 -6.62 -1.39 -15.97
C GLY A 338 -6.84 -2.78 -16.54
N LEU A 339 -5.92 -3.70 -16.23
CA LEU A 339 -6.00 -5.12 -16.54
C LEU A 339 -5.59 -5.91 -15.30
N ARG A 340 -6.40 -6.90 -14.92
CA ARG A 340 -6.09 -7.86 -13.85
C ARG A 340 -6.24 -9.27 -14.40
N LEU A 341 -5.24 -10.08 -14.13
CA LEU A 341 -5.18 -11.47 -14.52
C LEU A 341 -4.86 -12.32 -13.30
N GLY A 342 -5.47 -13.47 -13.16
CA GLY A 342 -5.18 -14.40 -12.08
C GLY A 342 -5.26 -15.84 -12.51
N LEU A 343 -4.34 -16.62 -11.96
CA LEU A 343 -4.24 -18.06 -12.16
C LEU A 343 -4.00 -18.75 -10.82
N LEU A 344 -4.80 -19.73 -10.48
CA LEU A 344 -4.62 -20.65 -9.38
C LEU A 344 -4.39 -22.03 -9.97
N TYR A 345 -3.24 -22.60 -9.64
CA TYR A 345 -2.83 -23.94 -10.08
C TYR A 345 -2.76 -24.86 -8.86
N PRO A 346 -3.68 -25.83 -8.69
CA PRO A 346 -3.62 -26.80 -7.62
C PRO A 346 -2.36 -27.69 -7.71
N LEU A 347 -1.71 -27.89 -6.57
CA LEU A 347 -0.50 -28.72 -6.43
C LEU A 347 -0.79 -29.95 -5.55
N PRO A 348 0.01 -31.01 -5.66
CA PRO A 348 -0.09 -32.14 -4.74
C PRO A 348 0.30 -31.70 -3.33
N LEU A 349 -0.40 -32.24 -2.33
CA LEU A 349 -0.06 -32.02 -0.93
C LEU A 349 1.33 -32.62 -0.61
N ALA A 350 2.11 -31.91 0.21
CA ALA A 350 3.49 -32.29 0.54
C ALA A 350 3.60 -33.69 1.15
N TYR A 351 2.59 -34.13 1.92
CA TYR A 351 2.54 -35.45 2.56
C TYR A 351 1.82 -36.53 1.72
N SER A 352 1.35 -36.19 0.53
CA SER A 352 0.67 -37.16 -0.34
C SER A 352 1.66 -38.09 -1.01
N LEU A 353 1.71 -39.33 -0.57
CA LEU A 353 2.55 -40.40 -1.14
C LEU A 353 2.14 -40.76 -2.59
N THR A 354 0.91 -40.46 -2.99
CA THR A 354 0.37 -40.77 -4.32
C THR A 354 0.54 -39.59 -5.31
N GLY A 355 1.04 -38.46 -4.84
CA GLY A 355 1.10 -37.22 -5.66
C GLY A 355 -0.29 -36.67 -6.07
N ALA A 356 -1.33 -37.11 -5.38
CA ALA A 356 -2.71 -36.73 -5.67
C ALA A 356 -2.96 -35.23 -5.33
N THR A 357 -3.55 -34.52 -6.27
CA THR A 357 -3.88 -33.10 -6.14
C THR A 357 -5.35 -32.95 -5.75
N GLN A 358 -5.63 -32.11 -4.77
CA GLN A 358 -7.00 -31.76 -4.39
C GLN A 358 -7.50 -30.52 -5.17
N PRO A 359 -8.81 -30.42 -5.46
CA PRO A 359 -9.36 -29.22 -6.05
C PRO A 359 -9.21 -28.02 -5.11
N SER A 360 -9.13 -26.82 -5.68
CA SER A 360 -9.09 -25.57 -4.94
C SER A 360 -10.31 -25.39 -4.05
N ARG A 361 -10.13 -24.87 -2.84
CA ARG A 361 -11.22 -24.57 -1.90
C ARG A 361 -11.77 -23.17 -2.16
N ILE A 362 -13.02 -22.93 -1.78
CA ILE A 362 -13.73 -21.65 -1.99
C ILE A 362 -12.97 -20.45 -1.39
N ASN A 363 -12.24 -20.65 -0.28
CA ASN A 363 -11.46 -19.61 0.38
C ASN A 363 -10.22 -19.19 -0.41
N ASP A 364 -9.70 -20.03 -1.30
CA ASP A 364 -8.50 -19.78 -2.10
C ASP A 364 -8.82 -19.29 -3.51
N ARG A 365 -10.05 -19.55 -4.00
CA ARG A 365 -10.51 -19.17 -5.33
C ARG A 365 -10.63 -17.67 -5.50
N PHE A 366 -10.51 -17.21 -6.73
CA PHE A 366 -10.78 -15.83 -7.09
C PHE A 366 -12.28 -15.55 -7.06
N GLN A 367 -12.63 -14.35 -6.64
CA GLN A 367 -13.97 -13.78 -6.73
C GLN A 367 -13.89 -12.55 -7.64
N LEU A 368 -14.91 -12.33 -8.48
CA LEU A 368 -14.92 -11.23 -9.43
C LEU A 368 -16.28 -10.53 -9.43
N GLY A 369 -16.25 -9.19 -9.49
CA GLY A 369 -17.42 -8.33 -9.48
C GLY A 369 -17.56 -7.54 -8.17
N GLY A 370 -18.19 -6.40 -8.27
CA GLY A 370 -18.42 -5.48 -7.18
C GLY A 370 -18.07 -4.03 -7.52
N PRO A 371 -18.37 -3.08 -6.62
CA PRO A 371 -18.25 -1.65 -6.92
C PRO A 371 -16.80 -1.17 -7.09
N THR A 372 -15.82 -1.85 -6.52
CA THR A 372 -14.39 -1.52 -6.62
C THR A 372 -13.63 -2.39 -7.63
N ASP A 373 -14.28 -3.42 -8.15
CA ASP A 373 -13.73 -4.38 -9.09
C ASP A 373 -14.40 -4.23 -10.46
N VAL A 374 -15.19 -5.19 -10.93
CA VAL A 374 -15.98 -5.05 -12.14
C VAL A 374 -17.33 -4.43 -11.79
N ARG A 375 -17.47 -3.11 -12.01
CA ARG A 375 -18.68 -2.34 -11.68
C ARG A 375 -19.85 -2.83 -12.53
N GLY A 376 -21.07 -2.71 -12.01
CA GLY A 376 -22.29 -3.20 -12.69
C GLY A 376 -22.63 -4.66 -12.37
N PHE A 377 -21.84 -5.30 -11.49
CA PHE A 377 -22.11 -6.65 -10.97
C PHE A 377 -22.19 -6.62 -9.46
N LYS A 378 -22.84 -7.63 -8.87
CA LYS A 378 -22.80 -7.86 -7.42
C LYS A 378 -21.40 -8.32 -7.01
N VAL A 379 -21.09 -8.27 -5.71
CA VAL A 379 -19.87 -8.87 -5.17
C VAL A 379 -19.88 -10.37 -5.43
N GLY A 380 -18.84 -10.89 -6.09
CA GLY A 380 -18.79 -12.28 -6.53
C GLY A 380 -19.77 -12.62 -7.65
N GLY A 381 -20.43 -11.64 -8.28
CA GLY A 381 -21.50 -11.85 -9.26
C GLY A 381 -21.03 -12.32 -10.63
N ILE A 382 -19.73 -12.36 -10.90
CA ILE A 382 -19.17 -12.87 -12.16
C ILE A 382 -18.52 -14.23 -11.89
N GLY A 383 -18.79 -15.19 -12.78
CA GLY A 383 -18.18 -16.51 -12.78
C GLY A 383 -19.07 -17.62 -12.26
N PRO A 384 -18.49 -18.75 -11.81
CA PRO A 384 -19.23 -19.93 -11.40
C PRO A 384 -20.06 -19.72 -10.14
N HIS A 385 -21.33 -20.20 -10.21
CA HIS A 385 -22.27 -20.24 -9.09
C HIS A 385 -22.76 -21.67 -8.90
N ASP A 386 -23.03 -22.05 -7.64
CA ASP A 386 -23.75 -23.27 -7.28
C ASP A 386 -25.03 -22.85 -6.58
N GLY A 387 -26.16 -22.94 -7.31
CA GLY A 387 -27.41 -22.33 -6.88
C GLY A 387 -27.31 -20.79 -6.83
N ALA A 388 -27.53 -20.23 -5.64
CA ALA A 388 -27.38 -18.78 -5.39
C ALA A 388 -25.98 -18.39 -4.88
N ASP A 389 -25.10 -19.36 -4.59
CA ASP A 389 -23.80 -19.09 -3.99
C ASP A 389 -22.73 -18.88 -5.06
N ALA A 390 -21.97 -17.78 -4.92
CA ALA A 390 -20.77 -17.53 -5.71
C ALA A 390 -19.62 -18.41 -5.21
N VAL A 391 -19.30 -19.45 -5.95
CA VAL A 391 -18.25 -20.40 -5.55
C VAL A 391 -16.84 -20.01 -6.03
N GLY A 392 -16.73 -18.93 -6.80
CA GLY A 392 -15.46 -18.43 -7.33
C GLY A 392 -14.86 -19.31 -8.42
N GLY A 393 -13.69 -18.91 -8.91
CA GLY A 393 -12.97 -19.62 -9.98
C GLY A 393 -11.47 -19.62 -9.80
N ASP A 394 -10.81 -20.34 -10.68
CA ASP A 394 -9.36 -20.58 -10.58
C ASP A 394 -8.55 -19.72 -11.58
N VAL A 395 -9.21 -19.27 -12.66
CA VAL A 395 -8.58 -18.43 -13.68
C VAL A 395 -9.49 -17.28 -14.01
N PHE A 396 -8.95 -16.04 -14.00
CA PHE A 396 -9.74 -14.88 -14.37
C PHE A 396 -8.95 -13.88 -15.22
N ALA A 397 -9.68 -13.09 -15.97
CA ALA A 397 -9.23 -11.89 -16.63
C ALA A 397 -10.29 -10.80 -16.45
N ALA A 398 -9.87 -9.63 -16.03
CA ALA A 398 -10.71 -8.45 -15.90
C ALA A 398 -9.99 -7.22 -16.42
N GLY A 399 -10.73 -6.34 -17.08
CA GLY A 399 -10.18 -5.10 -17.64
C GLY A 399 -11.16 -3.96 -17.52
N SER A 400 -10.61 -2.75 -17.47
CA SER A 400 -11.38 -1.52 -17.43
C SER A 400 -10.76 -0.45 -18.32
N VAL A 401 -11.62 0.41 -18.84
CA VAL A 401 -11.23 1.67 -19.48
C VAL A 401 -12.08 2.77 -18.85
N ASN A 402 -11.46 3.88 -18.51
CA ASN A 402 -12.15 5.01 -17.95
C ASN A 402 -11.65 6.33 -18.55
N ALA A 403 -12.53 7.32 -18.57
CA ALA A 403 -12.20 8.69 -18.92
C ALA A 403 -12.66 9.60 -17.77
N LEU A 404 -11.74 10.43 -17.27
CA LEU A 404 -11.98 11.36 -16.18
C LEU A 404 -12.03 12.79 -16.72
N PHE A 405 -13.07 13.52 -16.33
CA PHE A 405 -13.30 14.91 -16.73
C PHE A 405 -13.41 15.81 -15.49
N PRO A 406 -12.76 16.96 -15.46
CA PRO A 406 -13.01 17.95 -14.42
C PRO A 406 -14.46 18.45 -14.51
N LEU A 407 -15.11 18.72 -13.38
CA LEU A 407 -16.43 19.31 -13.41
C LEU A 407 -16.36 20.75 -13.96
N PRO A 408 -17.44 21.23 -14.59
CA PRO A 408 -17.53 22.63 -15.02
C PRO A 408 -17.27 23.58 -13.84
N ARG A 409 -16.46 24.60 -14.06
CA ARG A 409 -16.06 25.61 -13.06
C ARG A 409 -15.10 25.13 -11.96
N THR A 410 -14.70 23.85 -11.95
CA THR A 410 -13.60 23.39 -11.11
C THR A 410 -12.30 23.40 -11.92
N GLY A 411 -11.17 23.64 -11.26
CA GLY A 411 -9.87 23.66 -11.96
C GLY A 411 -9.42 22.28 -12.47
N PRO A 412 -8.39 22.24 -13.30
CA PRO A 412 -7.84 20.98 -13.84
C PRO A 412 -7.27 20.05 -12.76
N ASP A 413 -6.93 20.57 -11.59
CA ASP A 413 -6.39 19.79 -10.45
C ASP A 413 -7.45 19.46 -9.37
N SER A 414 -8.75 19.67 -9.68
CA SER A 414 -9.84 19.35 -8.74
C SER A 414 -9.83 17.88 -8.35
N PRO A 415 -10.00 17.54 -7.04
CA PRO A 415 -10.13 16.16 -6.58
C PRO A 415 -11.47 15.51 -6.96
N LEU A 416 -12.47 16.31 -7.40
CA LEU A 416 -13.78 15.82 -7.82
C LEU A 416 -13.86 15.78 -9.34
N ARG A 417 -14.17 14.60 -9.90
CA ARG A 417 -14.20 14.32 -11.33
C ARG A 417 -15.47 13.60 -11.75
N LEU A 418 -15.90 13.87 -12.97
CA LEU A 418 -16.85 13.01 -13.68
C LEU A 418 -16.07 11.84 -14.32
N GLN A 419 -16.59 10.63 -14.20
CA GLN A 419 -16.01 9.43 -14.78
C GLN A 419 -16.98 8.80 -15.77
N LEU A 420 -16.49 8.47 -16.96
CA LEU A 420 -17.10 7.51 -17.87
C LEU A 420 -16.28 6.23 -17.82
N PHE A 421 -16.92 5.07 -17.73
CA PHE A 421 -16.19 3.81 -17.66
C PHE A 421 -16.86 2.67 -18.41
N ALA A 422 -16.04 1.72 -18.84
CA ALA A 422 -16.46 0.42 -19.30
C ALA A 422 -15.56 -0.64 -18.68
N ASN A 423 -16.17 -1.69 -18.12
CA ASN A 423 -15.45 -2.79 -17.50
C ASN A 423 -15.87 -4.11 -18.13
N ALA A 424 -14.93 -5.02 -18.21
CA ALA A 424 -15.16 -6.38 -18.66
C ALA A 424 -14.51 -7.37 -17.69
N GLY A 425 -15.12 -8.52 -17.50
CA GLY A 425 -14.55 -9.56 -16.66
C GLY A 425 -15.01 -10.95 -17.04
N ARG A 426 -14.16 -11.92 -16.77
CA ARG A 426 -14.45 -13.34 -16.92
C ARG A 426 -13.72 -14.15 -15.87
N LEU A 427 -14.43 -15.06 -15.22
CA LEU A 427 -13.91 -15.97 -14.20
C LEU A 427 -14.34 -17.39 -14.54
N VAL A 428 -13.39 -18.31 -14.52
CA VAL A 428 -13.57 -19.72 -14.89
C VAL A 428 -13.03 -20.62 -13.79
N ALA A 429 -13.77 -21.63 -13.39
CA ALA A 429 -13.26 -22.71 -12.53
C ALA A 429 -12.66 -23.83 -13.36
N LEU A 430 -11.71 -24.56 -12.78
CA LEU A 430 -11.18 -25.77 -13.37
C LEU A 430 -12.27 -26.82 -13.51
N ASN A 431 -12.38 -27.38 -14.70
CA ASN A 431 -13.37 -28.42 -14.98
C ASN A 431 -12.90 -29.77 -14.38
N THR A 432 -13.52 -30.14 -13.28
CA THR A 432 -13.27 -31.43 -12.60
C THR A 432 -14.29 -32.52 -13.01
N LYS A 433 -15.05 -32.30 -14.08
CA LYS A 433 -16.09 -33.24 -14.58
C LYS A 433 -15.49 -34.60 -15.04
N GLY A 434 -15.14 -35.42 -14.16
CA GLY A 434 -14.64 -36.77 -14.37
C GLY A 434 -14.55 -37.55 -13.06
N THR A 435 -14.65 -36.84 -11.95
CA THR A 435 -14.37 -37.36 -10.61
C THR A 435 -15.61 -37.33 -9.67
N GLU A 436 -16.78 -36.91 -10.18
CA GLU A 436 -17.99 -36.68 -9.38
C GLU A 436 -18.62 -37.94 -8.73
N LYS A 437 -18.04 -39.12 -8.91
CA LYS A 437 -18.65 -40.37 -8.42
C LYS A 437 -18.16 -40.89 -7.06
N LYS A 438 -17.22 -40.23 -6.39
CA LYS A 438 -16.74 -40.64 -5.07
C LYS A 438 -16.60 -39.43 -4.16
N GLY A 439 -16.99 -39.58 -2.90
CA GLY A 439 -16.92 -38.51 -1.91
C GLY A 439 -15.52 -37.86 -1.79
N ARG A 440 -15.35 -36.89 -0.91
CA ARG A 440 -14.19 -35.97 -0.83
C ARG A 440 -12.80 -36.64 -0.93
N GLU A 441 -12.67 -37.88 -0.46
CA GLU A 441 -11.43 -38.71 -0.58
C GLU A 441 -11.22 -39.27 -2.00
N GLY A 442 -12.24 -39.23 -2.87
CA GLY A 442 -12.17 -39.70 -4.24
C GLY A 442 -11.93 -38.66 -5.32
N LEU A 443 -11.79 -37.38 -4.94
CA LEU A 443 -11.57 -36.23 -5.85
C LEU A 443 -10.07 -35.97 -6.16
N ALA A 444 -9.19 -36.93 -5.86
CA ALA A 444 -7.78 -36.80 -6.18
C ALA A 444 -7.55 -36.75 -7.69
N MET A 445 -6.92 -35.68 -8.17
CA MET A 445 -6.60 -35.45 -9.58
C MET A 445 -5.14 -35.78 -9.85
N ASP A 446 -4.87 -36.39 -10.98
CA ASP A 446 -3.51 -36.55 -11.51
C ASP A 446 -3.00 -35.21 -12.08
N SER A 447 -1.71 -34.94 -11.98
CA SER A 447 -1.06 -33.73 -12.48
C SER A 447 -1.37 -33.44 -13.95
N ALA A 448 -1.47 -34.47 -14.78
CA ALA A 448 -1.86 -34.34 -16.19
C ALA A 448 -3.31 -33.87 -16.36
N THR A 449 -4.19 -34.26 -15.46
CA THR A 449 -5.60 -33.82 -15.45
C THR A 449 -5.71 -32.36 -15.01
N VAL A 450 -4.94 -31.96 -13.99
CA VAL A 450 -4.86 -30.55 -13.55
C VAL A 450 -4.35 -29.68 -14.70
N PHE A 451 -3.24 -30.06 -15.35
CA PHE A 451 -2.69 -29.31 -16.47
C PHE A 451 -3.68 -29.13 -17.64
N ARG A 452 -4.40 -30.22 -18.00
CA ARG A 452 -5.44 -30.16 -19.04
C ARG A 452 -6.60 -29.26 -18.61
N GLY A 453 -7.01 -29.31 -17.33
CA GLY A 453 -8.04 -28.47 -16.76
C GLY A 453 -7.67 -26.98 -16.83
N VAL A 454 -6.44 -26.64 -16.41
CA VAL A 454 -5.94 -25.25 -16.48
C VAL A 454 -5.86 -24.76 -17.93
N ARG A 455 -5.31 -25.57 -18.84
CA ARG A 455 -5.26 -25.23 -20.27
C ARG A 455 -6.66 -24.99 -20.85
N SER A 456 -7.64 -25.83 -20.49
CA SER A 456 -9.03 -25.68 -20.90
C SER A 456 -9.64 -24.39 -20.33
N ALA A 457 -9.44 -24.10 -19.04
CA ALA A 457 -9.94 -22.90 -18.39
C ALA A 457 -9.34 -21.61 -19.00
N VAL A 458 -8.03 -21.60 -19.30
CA VAL A 458 -7.37 -20.50 -20.02
C VAL A 458 -7.95 -20.35 -21.43
N GLY A 459 -8.17 -21.46 -22.15
CA GLY A 459 -8.85 -21.45 -23.46
C GLY A 459 -10.27 -20.90 -23.38
N GLU A 460 -11.00 -21.22 -22.30
CA GLU A 460 -12.33 -20.67 -22.09
C GLU A 460 -12.33 -19.17 -21.86
N LEU A 461 -11.30 -18.55 -21.24
CA LEU A 461 -11.21 -17.10 -21.09
C LEU A 461 -11.28 -16.35 -22.42
N THR A 462 -10.73 -16.94 -23.47
CA THR A 462 -10.71 -16.35 -24.82
C THR A 462 -11.91 -16.74 -25.67
N ASN A 463 -12.71 -17.72 -25.23
CA ASN A 463 -13.83 -18.24 -25.98
C ASN A 463 -15.14 -17.52 -25.64
N GLY A 464 -15.58 -16.60 -26.49
CA GLY A 464 -16.81 -15.83 -26.37
C GLY A 464 -16.61 -14.49 -25.63
N LEU A 465 -17.69 -13.69 -25.62
CA LEU A 465 -17.66 -12.36 -25.02
C LEU A 465 -17.55 -12.43 -23.49
N PRO A 466 -16.69 -11.60 -22.86
CA PRO A 466 -16.68 -11.43 -21.42
C PRO A 466 -17.96 -10.75 -20.93
N SER A 467 -18.25 -10.85 -19.64
CA SER A 467 -19.29 -10.05 -19.01
C SER A 467 -18.87 -8.59 -19.00
N LEU A 468 -19.77 -7.70 -19.48
CA LEU A 468 -19.44 -6.30 -19.77
C LEU A 468 -20.44 -5.40 -19.05
N ALA A 469 -19.93 -4.32 -18.47
CA ALA A 469 -20.74 -3.23 -17.95
C ALA A 469 -20.13 -1.89 -18.32
N ALA A 470 -20.97 -0.87 -18.48
CA ALA A 470 -20.57 0.49 -18.69
C ALA A 470 -21.38 1.43 -17.79
N GLY A 471 -20.84 2.62 -17.57
CA GLY A 471 -21.55 3.57 -16.72
C GLY A 471 -20.88 4.93 -16.64
N VAL A 472 -21.51 5.75 -15.83
CA VAL A 472 -21.04 7.10 -15.49
C VAL A 472 -21.02 7.26 -13.98
N GLY A 473 -20.09 8.03 -13.47
CA GLY A 473 -19.97 8.24 -12.03
C GLY A 473 -19.28 9.54 -11.66
N LEU A 474 -19.34 9.82 -10.39
CA LEU A 474 -18.55 10.86 -9.74
C LEU A 474 -17.44 10.20 -8.92
N VAL A 475 -16.23 10.72 -9.07
CA VAL A 475 -15.06 10.27 -8.34
C VAL A 475 -14.55 11.43 -7.50
N TYR A 476 -14.37 11.17 -6.22
CA TYR A 476 -13.74 12.10 -5.29
C TYR A 476 -12.48 11.48 -4.68
N ALA A 477 -11.33 12.09 -4.95
CA ALA A 477 -10.05 11.70 -4.38
C ALA A 477 -9.82 12.42 -3.04
N HIS A 478 -10.04 11.71 -1.95
CA HIS A 478 -9.65 12.15 -0.61
C HIS A 478 -8.21 11.68 -0.33
N PRO A 479 -7.40 12.36 0.51
CA PRO A 479 -6.05 11.92 0.84
C PRO A 479 -5.93 10.49 1.37
N VAL A 480 -7.00 9.95 1.99
CA VAL A 480 -7.02 8.61 2.60
C VAL A 480 -7.61 7.55 1.67
N ALA A 481 -8.63 7.91 0.88
CA ALA A 481 -9.35 6.95 0.04
C ALA A 481 -10.01 7.64 -1.15
N ARG A 482 -10.24 6.87 -2.20
CA ARG A 482 -11.04 7.28 -3.36
C ARG A 482 -12.48 6.85 -3.14
N PHE A 483 -13.40 7.78 -3.32
CA PHE A 483 -14.84 7.57 -3.26
C PHE A 483 -15.41 7.62 -4.68
N GLU A 484 -16.24 6.65 -5.01
CA GLU A 484 -16.93 6.60 -6.28
C GLU A 484 -18.43 6.42 -6.08
N LEU A 485 -19.21 7.26 -6.76
CA LEU A 485 -20.66 7.09 -6.90
C LEU A 485 -20.94 6.82 -8.37
N ASN A 486 -21.18 5.57 -8.71
CA ASN A 486 -21.32 5.09 -10.08
C ASN A 486 -22.75 4.67 -10.39
N PHE A 487 -23.26 5.10 -11.53
CA PHE A 487 -24.44 4.50 -12.16
C PHE A 487 -23.98 3.53 -13.23
N SER A 488 -24.22 2.26 -13.00
CA SER A 488 -23.71 1.17 -13.82
C SER A 488 -24.83 0.43 -14.53
N LEU A 489 -24.57 0.04 -15.77
CA LEU A 489 -25.46 -0.76 -16.59
C LEU A 489 -24.72 -2.02 -17.08
N PRO A 490 -25.11 -3.23 -16.66
CA PRO A 490 -24.59 -4.46 -17.26
C PRO A 490 -25.11 -4.57 -18.70
N LEU A 491 -24.17 -4.66 -19.66
CA LEU A 491 -24.46 -4.74 -21.09
C LEU A 491 -24.47 -6.18 -21.58
N VAL A 492 -23.53 -6.99 -21.07
CA VAL A 492 -23.43 -8.42 -21.36
C VAL A 492 -23.40 -9.17 -20.05
N LEU A 493 -24.34 -10.07 -19.87
CA LEU A 493 -24.48 -10.93 -18.70
C LEU A 493 -24.48 -12.39 -19.17
N ARG A 494 -23.61 -13.20 -18.61
CA ARG A 494 -23.57 -14.62 -18.92
C ARG A 494 -24.60 -15.38 -18.07
N ARG A 495 -24.94 -16.56 -18.51
CA ARG A 495 -25.92 -17.41 -17.80
C ARG A 495 -25.35 -17.79 -16.41
N GLY A 496 -26.14 -17.51 -15.36
CA GLY A 496 -25.75 -17.79 -13.97
C GLY A 496 -25.01 -16.66 -13.27
N GLU A 497 -24.68 -15.56 -13.95
CA GLU A 497 -24.03 -14.40 -13.34
C GLU A 497 -25.07 -13.38 -12.83
N GLU A 498 -24.68 -12.58 -11.83
CA GLU A 498 -25.54 -11.61 -11.18
C GLU A 498 -25.11 -10.16 -11.45
N GLY A 499 -25.81 -9.53 -12.40
CA GLY A 499 -25.66 -8.10 -12.68
C GLY A 499 -26.39 -7.24 -11.65
N ARG A 500 -25.88 -6.02 -11.45
CA ARG A 500 -26.53 -4.98 -10.64
C ARG A 500 -26.64 -3.69 -11.44
N LYS A 501 -27.85 -3.40 -11.93
CA LYS A 501 -28.17 -2.13 -12.58
C LYS A 501 -28.43 -1.05 -11.52
N GLY A 502 -27.92 0.14 -11.73
CA GLY A 502 -28.22 1.32 -10.90
C GLY A 502 -27.03 1.88 -10.15
N LEU A 503 -27.32 2.58 -9.07
CA LEU A 503 -26.29 3.26 -8.26
C LEU A 503 -25.48 2.25 -7.43
N GLN A 504 -24.17 2.44 -7.48
CA GLN A 504 -23.19 1.72 -6.66
C GLN A 504 -22.23 2.73 -6.03
N VAL A 505 -21.99 2.55 -4.75
CA VAL A 505 -20.97 3.32 -4.01
C VAL A 505 -19.75 2.43 -3.83
N GLY A 506 -18.60 2.91 -4.24
CA GLY A 506 -17.30 2.27 -4.02
C GLY A 506 -16.41 3.16 -3.18
N VAL A 507 -15.74 2.57 -2.20
CA VAL A 507 -14.70 3.23 -1.40
C VAL A 507 -13.49 2.34 -1.36
N GLY A 508 -12.33 2.88 -1.68
CA GLY A 508 -11.08 2.11 -1.70
C GLY A 508 -9.89 2.91 -2.18
N ILE A 509 -8.74 2.27 -2.20
CA ILE A 509 -7.49 2.86 -2.70
C ILE A 509 -7.26 2.42 -4.16
N ASN A 510 -7.59 1.17 -4.47
CA ASN A 510 -7.42 0.59 -5.80
C ASN A 510 -8.79 0.29 -6.41
N PHE A 511 -8.94 0.69 -7.67
CA PHE A 511 -10.09 0.41 -8.51
C PHE A 511 -9.57 -0.17 -9.84
N LEU A 512 -10.28 -1.16 -10.35
CA LEU A 512 -9.98 -1.71 -11.67
C LEU A 512 -10.22 -0.68 -12.76
#